data_e9dc9b32c82d30713c1c5fd1415397bf
#
_entry.id   e9dc9b32c82d30713c1c5fd1415397bf
#
_cell.length_a   1.000
_cell.length_b   1.000
_cell.length_c   1.000
_cell.angle_alpha   90.00
_cell.angle_beta   90.00
_cell.angle_gamma   90.00
#
_symmetry.space_group_name_H-M   'P 1'
#
loop_
_entity.id
_entity.type
_entity.pdbx_description
1 polymer ?
#
loop_
_entity_poly.entity_id
_entity_poly.type
_entity_poly.pdbx_seq_one_letter_code
_entity_poly.pdbx_strand_id
1 'polypeptide(L)'
;PRRSPKPDPNKAGQQGAGQRPAPVIEDLSLLRLAASYSLTPAAVKDYSSEGNSIHYEMEAANKAGFRAPIIGGGMGVHYLTAALWSRFSPSSFDLDIYFRRPIFWDQTLSVKYALTDTGPWSAICLSRQDKVLTEARIDSLV
;
A
#
# COMPACT_ATOMS: atom_id res chain seq x y z
N PRO A 1 17.28 -9.95 -13.22
CA PRO A 1 16.74 -9.15 -14.17
C PRO A 1 17.37 -7.87 -14.10
N ARG A 2 17.40 -7.47 -15.17
CA ARG A 2 17.90 -6.30 -15.29
C ARG A 2 16.96 -5.35 -14.75
N ARG A 3 17.24 -4.68 -13.84
CA ARG A 3 16.39 -3.70 -13.43
C ARG A 3 16.75 -2.43 -14.14
N SER A 4 15.82 -1.59 -14.32
CA SER A 4 16.05 -0.35 -14.93
C SER A 4 17.06 0.44 -14.15
N PRO A 5 17.78 1.32 -14.75
CA PRO A 5 18.67 2.19 -14.03
C PRO A 5 17.87 2.92 -12.99
N LYS A 6 18.49 3.15 -11.86
CA LYS A 6 17.84 3.87 -10.84
C LYS A 6 17.54 5.26 -11.35
N PRO A 7 16.33 5.75 -11.22
CA PRO A 7 15.99 7.06 -11.75
C PRO A 7 16.72 8.15 -10.99
N ASP A 8 17.07 9.17 -11.71
CA ASP A 8 17.56 10.39 -11.13
C ASP A 8 16.44 10.98 -10.28
N PRO A 9 16.70 11.39 -9.04
CA PRO A 9 15.66 11.97 -8.21
C PRO A 9 14.91 13.12 -8.83
N ASN A 10 15.60 13.97 -9.56
CA ASN A 10 14.97 15.08 -10.25
C ASN A 10 14.08 14.60 -11.38
N LYS A 11 14.56 13.59 -12.09
CA LYS A 11 13.81 13.03 -13.16
C LYS A 11 12.60 12.26 -12.67
N ALA A 12 12.75 11.58 -11.57
CA ALA A 12 11.65 10.84 -10.99
C ALA A 12 10.49 11.77 -10.62
N GLY A 13 10.81 12.95 -10.10
CA GLY A 13 9.78 13.91 -9.80
C GLY A 13 9.05 14.40 -11.02
N GLN A 14 9.78 14.66 -12.09
CA GLN A 14 9.19 15.09 -13.34
C GLN A 14 8.30 14.02 -13.94
N GLN A 15 8.79 12.79 -13.92
CA GLN A 15 8.01 11.68 -14.44
C GLN A 15 6.74 11.49 -13.64
N GLY A 16 6.83 11.60 -12.34
CA GLY A 16 5.67 11.45 -11.49
C GLY A 16 4.58 12.41 -11.82
N ALA A 17 4.92 13.61 -12.23
CA ALA A 17 3.92 14.62 -12.55
C ALA A 17 3.11 14.26 -13.78
N GLY A 18 3.73 13.60 -14.78
CA GLY A 18 3.04 13.32 -16.03
C GLY A 18 2.89 11.87 -16.38
N GLN A 19 3.55 10.99 -15.64
CA GLN A 19 3.63 9.60 -16.05
C GLN A 19 3.29 8.62 -14.92
N ARG A 20 2.42 9.03 -14.03
CA ARG A 20 1.99 8.16 -12.97
C ARG A 20 1.27 6.95 -13.57
N PRO A 21 1.58 5.72 -13.15
CA PRO A 21 0.89 4.55 -13.68
C PRO A 21 -0.61 4.65 -13.49
N ALA A 22 -1.35 4.08 -14.42
CA ALA A 22 -2.79 4.08 -14.36
C ALA A 22 -3.27 3.37 -13.10
N PRO A 23 -4.42 3.76 -12.54
CA PRO A 23 -4.96 3.09 -11.38
C PRO A 23 -5.27 1.62 -11.68
N VAL A 24 -4.95 0.75 -10.74
CA VAL A 24 -5.36 -0.64 -10.80
C VAL A 24 -6.84 -0.73 -10.48
N ILE A 25 -7.28 0.04 -9.50
CA ILE A 25 -8.67 0.06 -9.06
C ILE A 25 -9.31 1.36 -9.54
N GLU A 26 -10.26 1.22 -10.44
CA GLU A 26 -10.92 2.39 -11.02
C GLU A 26 -12.21 2.75 -10.31
N ASP A 27 -12.88 1.78 -9.72
CA ASP A 27 -14.17 2.02 -9.06
C ASP A 27 -14.23 1.29 -7.72
N LEU A 28 -14.07 2.04 -6.64
CA LEU A 28 -14.08 1.49 -5.29
C LEU A 28 -15.43 0.89 -4.91
N SER A 29 -16.50 1.33 -5.55
CA SER A 29 -17.84 0.83 -5.20
C SER A 29 -18.03 -0.64 -5.56
N LEU A 30 -17.19 -1.16 -6.46
CA LEU A 30 -17.27 -2.56 -6.87
C LEU A 30 -16.43 -3.48 -5.99
N LEU A 31 -15.69 -2.93 -5.04
CA LEU A 31 -14.80 -3.72 -4.20
C LEU A 31 -15.55 -4.33 -3.02
N ARG A 32 -14.99 -5.42 -2.51
CA ARG A 32 -15.50 -6.09 -1.32
C ARG A 32 -14.51 -5.96 -0.18
N LEU A 33 -15.03 -5.94 1.04
CA LEU A 33 -14.21 -5.76 2.23
C LEU A 33 -13.64 -7.11 2.67
N ALA A 34 -12.32 -7.15 2.88
CA ALA A 34 -11.64 -8.32 3.41
C ALA A 34 -11.31 -8.15 4.89
N ALA A 35 -10.86 -6.96 5.30
CA ALA A 35 -10.44 -6.71 6.67
C ALA A 35 -10.39 -5.22 6.94
N SER A 36 -10.35 -4.86 8.22
CA SER A 36 -10.17 -3.47 8.63
C SER A 36 -9.12 -3.43 9.73
N TYR A 37 -8.29 -2.41 9.70
CA TYR A 37 -7.23 -2.22 10.67
C TYR A 37 -7.23 -0.78 11.17
N SER A 38 -7.13 -0.61 12.48
CA SER A 38 -6.95 0.72 13.06
C SER A 38 -5.51 0.86 13.47
N LEU A 39 -4.79 1.76 12.82
CA LEU A 39 -3.41 2.02 13.16
C LEU A 39 -3.32 2.84 14.44
N THR A 40 -2.31 2.56 15.24
CA THR A 40 -2.01 3.36 16.42
C THR A 40 -0.55 3.76 16.35
N PRO A 41 -0.19 4.92 16.90
CA PRO A 41 1.21 5.32 16.94
C PRO A 41 2.11 4.26 17.57
N ALA A 42 1.64 3.63 18.64
CA ALA A 42 2.44 2.61 19.31
C ALA A 42 2.72 1.41 18.40
N ALA A 43 1.71 0.91 17.69
CA ALA A 43 1.89 -0.24 16.81
C ALA A 43 2.79 0.10 15.63
N VAL A 44 2.64 1.27 15.04
CA VAL A 44 3.46 1.70 13.92
C VAL A 44 4.91 1.88 14.37
N LYS A 45 5.12 2.46 15.54
CA LYS A 45 6.45 2.64 16.08
C LYS A 45 7.13 1.30 16.34
N ASP A 46 6.42 0.35 16.92
CA ASP A 46 6.98 -0.98 17.16
C ASP A 46 7.41 -1.67 15.87
N TYR A 47 6.59 -1.57 14.84
CA TYR A 47 6.89 -2.17 13.55
C TYR A 47 8.09 -1.50 12.87
N SER A 48 8.23 -0.19 13.04
CA SER A 48 9.12 0.63 12.22
C SER A 48 10.37 1.11 12.94
N SER A 49 10.55 0.79 14.21
CA SER A 49 11.57 1.45 15.06
C SER A 49 13.00 1.31 14.57
N GLU A 50 13.29 0.31 13.74
CA GLU A 50 14.65 0.15 13.20
C GLU A 50 14.78 0.71 11.80
N GLY A 51 13.75 1.35 11.27
CA GLY A 51 13.78 1.92 9.95
C GLY A 51 13.94 3.43 9.96
N ASN A 52 13.45 4.05 8.90
CA ASN A 52 13.52 5.50 8.74
C ASN A 52 12.64 6.19 9.78
N SER A 53 13.18 7.19 10.44
CA SER A 53 12.48 7.88 11.53
C SER A 53 11.17 8.57 11.11
N ILE A 54 10.95 8.85 9.84
CA ILE A 54 9.67 9.42 9.39
C ILE A 54 8.49 8.50 9.69
N HIS A 55 8.76 7.22 9.97
CA HIS A 55 7.71 6.25 10.27
C HIS A 55 7.36 6.17 11.74
N TYR A 56 8.13 6.81 12.63
CA TYR A 56 7.84 6.71 14.05
C TYR A 56 8.21 7.95 14.88
N GLU A 57 8.74 8.99 14.25
CA GLU A 57 9.06 10.24 14.97
C GLU A 57 8.32 11.41 14.36
N MET A 58 7.56 12.09 15.21
CA MET A 58 6.75 13.22 14.75
C MET A 58 7.61 14.34 14.15
N GLU A 59 8.74 14.66 14.78
CA GLU A 59 9.60 15.73 14.30
C GLU A 59 10.18 15.40 12.93
N ALA A 60 10.64 14.16 12.75
CA ALA A 60 11.18 13.72 11.47
C ALA A 60 10.11 13.75 10.37
N ALA A 61 8.89 13.33 10.71
CA ALA A 61 7.79 13.36 9.75
C ALA A 61 7.44 14.79 9.37
N ASN A 62 7.41 15.71 10.35
CA ASN A 62 7.10 17.10 10.08
C ASN A 62 8.17 17.74 9.20
N LYS A 63 9.43 17.42 9.41
CA LYS A 63 10.52 17.93 8.57
C LYS A 63 10.40 17.43 7.15
N ALA A 64 9.86 16.23 6.96
CA ALA A 64 9.66 15.67 5.64
C ALA A 64 8.39 16.16 4.97
N GLY A 65 7.62 17.02 5.63
CA GLY A 65 6.42 17.62 5.05
C GLY A 65 5.12 16.92 5.41
N PHE A 66 5.13 15.98 6.36
CA PHE A 66 3.94 15.25 6.76
C PHE A 66 3.40 15.77 8.08
N ARG A 67 2.07 15.71 8.25
CA ARG A 67 1.45 16.13 9.51
C ARG A 67 1.79 15.21 10.68
N ALA A 68 2.15 13.97 10.37
CA ALA A 68 2.43 12.93 11.37
C ALA A 68 3.24 11.83 10.69
N PRO A 69 3.82 10.90 11.47
CA PRO A 69 4.50 9.76 10.86
C PRO A 69 3.58 8.96 9.94
N ILE A 70 4.18 8.43 8.87
CA ILE A 70 3.48 7.60 7.90
C ILE A 70 4.01 6.17 8.01
N ILE A 71 3.18 5.18 7.66
CA ILE A 71 3.68 3.81 7.66
C ILE A 71 4.60 3.62 6.47
N GLY A 72 5.57 2.72 6.63
CA GLY A 72 6.44 2.36 5.52
C GLY A 72 5.72 1.47 4.53
N GLY A 73 6.25 1.42 3.29
CA GLY A 73 5.68 0.58 2.26
C GLY A 73 5.60 -0.88 2.67
N GLY A 74 6.62 -1.38 3.37
CA GLY A 74 6.63 -2.77 3.84
C GLY A 74 5.49 -3.10 4.78
N MET A 75 5.11 -2.16 5.65
CA MET A 75 3.98 -2.39 6.55
C MET A 75 2.67 -2.47 5.78
N GLY A 76 2.49 -1.60 4.78
CA GLY A 76 1.31 -1.65 3.93
C GLY A 76 1.23 -2.96 3.15
N VAL A 77 2.34 -3.40 2.60
CA VAL A 77 2.41 -4.67 1.88
C VAL A 77 2.06 -5.83 2.80
N HIS A 78 2.51 -5.75 4.05
CA HIS A 78 2.20 -6.79 5.03
C HIS A 78 0.68 -6.97 5.21
N TYR A 79 -0.08 -5.88 5.28
CA TYR A 79 -1.53 -5.98 5.41
C TYR A 79 -2.16 -6.62 4.17
N LEU A 80 -1.67 -6.28 2.98
CA LEU A 80 -2.19 -6.87 1.76
C LEU A 80 -1.89 -8.37 1.69
N THR A 81 -0.66 -8.75 1.99
CA THR A 81 -0.27 -10.16 1.92
C THR A 81 -0.95 -10.98 3.01
N ALA A 82 -1.18 -10.39 4.17
CA ALA A 82 -1.90 -11.08 5.25
C ALA A 82 -3.32 -11.43 4.81
N ALA A 83 -3.98 -10.55 4.08
CA ALA A 83 -5.32 -10.83 3.58
C ALA A 83 -5.30 -11.98 2.56
N LEU A 84 -4.30 -12.00 1.68
CA LEU A 84 -4.17 -13.10 0.72
C LEU A 84 -3.89 -14.43 1.43
N TRP A 85 -3.01 -14.43 2.42
CA TRP A 85 -2.72 -15.62 3.21
C TRP A 85 -3.95 -16.13 3.94
N SER A 86 -4.71 -15.22 4.52
CA SER A 86 -5.90 -15.58 5.27
C SER A 86 -6.96 -16.22 4.37
N ARG A 87 -7.10 -15.74 3.15
CA ARG A 87 -8.14 -16.20 2.24
C ARG A 87 -7.73 -17.43 1.43
N PHE A 88 -6.48 -17.49 0.97
CA PHE A 88 -6.06 -18.49 0.00
C PHE A 88 -4.94 -19.42 0.47
N SER A 89 -4.16 -19.02 1.48
CA SER A 89 -2.97 -19.75 1.92
C SER A 89 -2.09 -20.16 0.73
N PRO A 90 -1.72 -19.21 -0.14
CA PRO A 90 -1.01 -19.56 -1.37
C PRO A 90 0.42 -20.01 -1.08
N SER A 91 0.95 -20.87 -1.95
CA SER A 91 2.37 -21.20 -1.89
C SER A 91 3.22 -20.13 -2.55
N SER A 92 2.65 -19.39 -3.51
CA SER A 92 3.35 -18.25 -4.10
C SER A 92 2.34 -17.27 -4.70
N PHE A 93 2.77 -16.04 -4.88
CA PHE A 93 1.97 -15.03 -5.55
C PHE A 93 2.87 -13.96 -6.14
N ASP A 94 2.38 -13.30 -7.19
CA ASP A 94 3.03 -12.15 -7.80
C ASP A 94 2.09 -10.97 -7.75
N LEU A 95 2.58 -9.86 -7.23
CA LEU A 95 1.82 -8.63 -7.10
C LEU A 95 2.57 -7.48 -7.75
N ASP A 96 1.82 -6.62 -8.45
CA ASP A 96 2.34 -5.32 -8.85
C ASP A 96 1.75 -4.31 -7.90
N ILE A 97 2.58 -3.68 -7.09
CA ILE A 97 2.14 -2.83 -6.00
C ILE A 97 2.45 -1.37 -6.30
N TYR A 98 1.47 -0.52 -6.07
CA TYR A 98 1.59 0.92 -6.31
C TYR A 98 1.19 1.67 -5.05
N PHE A 99 2.09 2.53 -4.57
CA PHE A 99 1.83 3.38 -3.41
C PHE A 99 1.28 4.70 -3.92
N ARG A 100 0.02 4.99 -3.61
CA ARG A 100 -0.67 6.14 -4.18
C ARG A 100 -0.71 7.34 -3.25
N ARG A 101 -0.88 7.09 -1.95
CA ARG A 101 -0.99 8.15 -0.94
C ARG A 101 -0.34 7.71 0.35
N PRO A 102 0.21 8.66 1.12
CA PRO A 102 0.76 8.32 2.42
C PRO A 102 -0.34 7.84 3.37
N ILE A 103 0.03 6.93 4.26
CA ILE A 103 -0.88 6.42 5.28
C ILE A 103 -0.32 6.84 6.62
N PHE A 104 -1.09 7.62 7.38
CA PHE A 104 -0.64 8.12 8.65
C PHE A 104 -0.86 7.10 9.76
N TRP A 105 -0.05 7.17 10.77
CA TRP A 105 0.04 6.16 11.84
C TRP A 105 -1.20 6.04 12.73
N ASP A 106 -2.17 6.93 12.57
CA ASP A 106 -3.38 6.95 13.40
C ASP A 106 -4.66 6.70 12.59
N GLN A 107 -4.53 6.26 11.36
CA GLN A 107 -5.69 6.08 10.48
C GLN A 107 -6.26 4.68 10.55
N THR A 108 -7.55 4.57 10.24
CA THR A 108 -8.22 3.29 10.09
C THR A 108 -8.25 2.94 8.60
N LEU A 109 -7.85 1.73 8.29
CA LEU A 109 -7.71 1.27 6.92
C LEU A 109 -8.66 0.11 6.64
N SER A 110 -9.13 0.04 5.41
CA SER A 110 -9.87 -1.12 4.94
C SER A 110 -9.04 -1.84 3.89
N VAL A 111 -8.99 -3.16 3.98
CA VAL A 111 -8.42 -3.99 2.93
C VAL A 111 -9.59 -4.45 2.08
N LYS A 112 -9.56 -4.08 0.81
CA LYS A 112 -10.63 -4.42 -0.13
C LYS A 112 -10.06 -5.13 -1.34
N TYR A 113 -10.90 -5.90 -2.01
CA TYR A 113 -10.46 -6.68 -3.16
C TYR A 113 -11.49 -6.64 -4.27
N ALA A 114 -11.00 -6.85 -5.50
CA ALA A 114 -11.84 -6.97 -6.67
C ALA A 114 -11.82 -8.41 -7.16
N LEU A 115 -12.95 -8.89 -7.65
CA LEU A 115 -13.08 -10.23 -8.17
C LEU A 115 -12.94 -10.22 -9.68
N THR A 116 -12.44 -11.34 -10.23
CA THR A 116 -12.55 -11.60 -11.65
C THR A 116 -13.90 -12.23 -11.93
N ASP A 117 -14.26 -12.34 -13.20
CA ASP A 117 -15.50 -13.00 -13.60
C ASP A 117 -15.53 -14.46 -13.19
N THR A 118 -14.36 -15.08 -13.03
CA THR A 118 -14.28 -16.50 -12.67
C THR A 118 -14.12 -16.71 -11.17
N GLY A 119 -14.09 -15.64 -10.38
CA GLY A 119 -14.08 -15.74 -8.93
C GLY A 119 -12.80 -15.40 -8.21
N PRO A 120 -11.59 -15.64 -8.73
CA PRO A 120 -10.37 -15.28 -8.03
C PRO A 120 -10.23 -13.76 -7.89
N TRP A 121 -9.49 -13.34 -6.88
CA TRP A 121 -9.22 -11.93 -6.70
C TRP A 121 -8.29 -11.43 -7.80
N SER A 122 -8.62 -10.31 -8.41
CA SER A 122 -7.77 -9.70 -9.44
C SER A 122 -6.93 -8.57 -8.90
N ALA A 123 -7.37 -7.94 -7.83
CA ALA A 123 -6.68 -6.80 -7.22
C ALA A 123 -7.02 -6.71 -5.75
N ILE A 124 -6.15 -6.02 -5.01
CA ILE A 124 -6.33 -5.83 -3.57
C ILE A 124 -5.77 -4.45 -3.23
N CYS A 125 -6.36 -3.78 -2.25
CA CYS A 125 -5.90 -2.45 -1.88
C CYS A 125 -6.10 -2.17 -0.40
N LEU A 126 -5.35 -1.17 0.06
CA LEU A 126 -5.63 -0.48 1.30
C LEU A 126 -6.37 0.80 0.93
N SER A 127 -7.50 1.03 1.56
CA SER A 127 -8.30 2.20 1.27
C SER A 127 -8.74 2.87 2.57
N ARG A 128 -9.10 4.15 2.45
CA ARG A 128 -9.68 4.91 3.54
C ARG A 128 -10.76 5.76 2.94
N GLN A 129 -11.99 5.55 3.37
CA GLN A 129 -13.16 6.21 2.79
C GLN A 129 -13.21 5.87 1.29
N ASP A 130 -13.24 6.86 0.42
CA ASP A 130 -13.32 6.65 -1.02
C ASP A 130 -11.98 6.78 -1.71
N LYS A 131 -10.87 6.65 -0.96
CA LYS A 131 -9.54 6.82 -1.52
C LYS A 131 -8.72 5.57 -1.42
N VAL A 132 -8.07 5.23 -2.52
CA VAL A 132 -7.09 4.13 -2.56
C VAL A 132 -5.75 4.69 -2.09
N LEU A 133 -5.16 4.05 -1.09
CA LEU A 133 -3.87 4.48 -0.54
C LEU A 133 -2.73 3.66 -1.09
N THR A 134 -2.88 2.34 -1.11
CA THR A 134 -1.93 1.41 -1.72
C THR A 134 -2.76 0.38 -2.46
N GLU A 135 -2.36 0.05 -3.67
CA GLU A 135 -3.10 -0.95 -4.45
C GLU A 135 -2.15 -1.92 -5.13
N ALA A 136 -2.64 -3.10 -5.40
CA ALA A 136 -1.86 -4.12 -6.07
C ALA A 136 -2.71 -4.88 -7.06
N ARG A 137 -2.13 -5.14 -8.23
CA ARG A 137 -2.71 -6.07 -9.18
C ARG A 137 -2.16 -7.44 -8.84
N ILE A 138 -3.03 -8.44 -8.80
CA ILE A 138 -2.62 -9.81 -8.51
C ILE A 138 -2.36 -10.48 -9.85
N ASP A 139 -1.09 -10.67 -10.18
CA ASP A 139 -0.71 -11.25 -11.47
C ASP A 139 -0.74 -12.77 -11.43
N SER A 140 -0.42 -13.37 -10.29
CA SER A 140 -0.58 -14.80 -10.11
C SER A 140 -0.79 -15.12 -8.63
N LEU A 141 -1.48 -16.22 -8.39
CA LEU A 141 -1.79 -16.68 -7.04
C LEU A 141 -1.89 -18.21 -7.11
N VAL A 142 -0.94 -18.90 -6.54
CA VAL A 142 -0.84 -20.36 -6.66
C VAL A 142 -1.02 -21.06 -5.34
#